data_d5ffa4586482cf86bd361cc2071ada8f
#
_entry.id   d5ffa4586482cf86bd361cc2071ada8f
#
_cell.length_a   1.000
_cell.length_b   1.000
_cell.length_c   1.000
_cell.angle_alpha   90.00
_cell.angle_beta   90.00
_cell.angle_gamma   90.00
#
_symmetry.space_group_name_H-M   'P 1'
#
loop_
_entity.id
_entity.type
_entity.pdbx_description
1 polymer ?
#
loop_
_entity_poly.entity_id
_entity_poly.type
_entity_poly.pdbx_seq_one_letter_code
_entity_poly.pdbx_strand_id
1 'polypeptide(L)'
;MNKKIDVLVVGAGISGIGAGYHLQKKCPETSFLILEGRENIGGTWDLFKYPGVRSDSDMYTLGYNFKPWKEQEAIADAPSILKYLNETVEEFNLKSKIRFGKYVKKARWSSDSNQWTVDIEDKKTGKFSQILCNFIFMCSGYYSYKEGYTPHFEGKENFKGDII
;
A
#
# COMPACT_ATOMS: atom_id res chain seq x y z
N MET A 1 -8.32 18.68 17.85
CA MET A 1 -8.22 17.39 18.58
C MET A 1 -7.59 16.37 17.64
N ASN A 2 -6.53 15.70 18.07
CA ASN A 2 -5.94 14.61 17.29
C ASN A 2 -6.94 13.45 17.24
N LYS A 3 -7.20 12.95 16.02
CA LYS A 3 -8.10 11.80 15.86
C LYS A 3 -7.40 10.55 16.42
N LYS A 4 -8.07 9.84 17.33
CA LYS A 4 -7.59 8.57 17.85
C LYS A 4 -8.30 7.43 17.15
N ILE A 5 -7.54 6.41 16.73
CA ILE A 5 -8.04 5.15 16.13
C ILE A 5 -7.27 3.97 16.72
N ASP A 6 -7.79 2.77 16.59
CA ASP A 6 -7.08 1.58 17.08
C ASP A 6 -5.98 1.15 16.14
N VAL A 7 -6.28 1.01 14.85
CA VAL A 7 -5.32 0.54 13.84
C VAL A 7 -5.19 1.52 12.69
N LEU A 8 -3.96 1.88 12.36
CA LEU A 8 -3.62 2.64 11.16
C LEU A 8 -2.93 1.72 10.15
N VAL A 9 -3.55 1.53 8.99
CA VAL A 9 -2.95 0.81 7.86
C VAL A 9 -2.27 1.83 6.94
N VAL A 10 -1.00 1.61 6.61
CA VAL A 10 -0.20 2.52 5.76
C VAL A 10 -0.01 1.90 4.38
N GLY A 11 -0.69 2.46 3.38
CA GLY A 11 -0.70 2.00 1.99
C GLY A 11 -2.00 1.26 1.63
N ALA A 12 -2.54 1.55 0.43
CA ALA A 12 -3.72 0.90 -0.15
C ALA A 12 -3.36 0.04 -1.37
N GLY A 13 -2.22 -0.63 -1.33
CA GLY A 13 -1.86 -1.73 -2.23
C GLY A 13 -2.56 -3.03 -1.83
N ILE A 14 -2.16 -4.13 -2.47
CA ILE A 14 -2.74 -5.46 -2.21
C ILE A 14 -2.71 -5.82 -0.71
N SER A 15 -1.60 -5.56 -0.01
CA SER A 15 -1.46 -5.86 1.42
C SER A 15 -2.40 -5.01 2.29
N GLY A 16 -2.53 -3.70 2.02
CA GLY A 16 -3.37 -2.80 2.82
C GLY A 16 -4.86 -3.05 2.63
N ILE A 17 -5.28 -3.41 1.41
CA ILE A 17 -6.67 -3.80 1.11
C ILE A 17 -6.99 -5.12 1.84
N GLY A 18 -6.08 -6.11 1.79
CA GLY A 18 -6.23 -7.36 2.53
C GLY A 18 -6.29 -7.16 4.04
N ALA A 19 -5.42 -6.31 4.60
CA ALA A 19 -5.46 -5.94 6.01
C ALA A 19 -6.81 -5.29 6.39
N GLY A 20 -7.32 -4.37 5.57
CA GLY A 20 -8.60 -3.73 5.77
C GLY A 20 -9.76 -4.71 5.81
N TYR A 21 -9.79 -5.68 4.88
CA TYR A 21 -10.78 -6.75 4.88
C TYR A 21 -10.74 -7.56 6.18
N HIS A 22 -9.55 -8.03 6.58
CA HIS A 22 -9.42 -8.84 7.78
C HIS A 22 -9.76 -8.08 9.05
N LEU A 23 -9.38 -6.81 9.17
CA LEU A 23 -9.77 -5.96 10.29
C LEU A 23 -11.30 -5.81 10.36
N GLN A 24 -11.94 -5.49 9.24
CA GLN A 24 -13.39 -5.35 9.18
C GLN A 24 -14.13 -6.66 9.53
N LYS A 25 -13.61 -7.81 9.07
CA LYS A 25 -14.28 -9.11 9.21
C LYS A 25 -14.03 -9.77 10.56
N LYS A 26 -12.78 -9.69 11.06
CA LYS A 26 -12.35 -10.42 12.26
C LYS A 26 -12.27 -9.56 13.52
N CYS A 27 -12.22 -8.24 13.36
CA CYS A 27 -12.10 -7.28 14.45
C CYS A 27 -13.14 -6.16 14.31
N PRO A 28 -14.47 -6.48 14.27
CA PRO A 28 -15.52 -5.51 13.93
C PRO A 28 -15.59 -4.32 14.88
N GLU A 29 -15.20 -4.50 16.14
CA GLU A 29 -15.18 -3.43 17.16
C GLU A 29 -13.94 -2.54 17.05
N THR A 30 -12.96 -2.89 16.20
CA THR A 30 -11.71 -2.15 16.06
C THR A 30 -11.87 -1.02 15.05
N SER A 31 -11.64 0.19 15.50
CA SER A 31 -11.61 1.35 14.60
C SER A 31 -10.32 1.36 13.76
N PHE A 32 -10.44 1.50 12.43
CA PHE A 32 -9.26 1.58 11.58
C PHE A 32 -9.42 2.54 10.40
N LEU A 33 -8.28 3.00 9.89
CA LEU A 33 -8.16 3.76 8.64
C LEU A 33 -7.01 3.20 7.81
N ILE A 34 -7.15 3.31 6.49
CA ILE A 34 -6.09 3.04 5.52
C ILE A 34 -5.67 4.39 4.95
N LEU A 35 -4.39 4.75 5.09
CA LEU A 35 -3.84 5.96 4.47
C LEU A 35 -3.08 5.60 3.20
N GLU A 36 -3.45 6.25 2.11
CA GLU A 36 -2.76 6.13 0.82
C GLU A 36 -2.16 7.48 0.43
N GLY A 37 -0.87 7.48 0.12
CA GLY A 37 -0.13 8.70 -0.25
C GLY A 37 -0.48 9.25 -1.63
N ARG A 38 -1.04 8.41 -2.50
CA ARG A 38 -1.45 8.74 -3.86
C ARG A 38 -2.97 8.89 -3.96
N GLU A 39 -3.46 9.15 -5.17
CA GLU A 39 -4.90 9.37 -5.41
C GLU A 39 -5.66 8.06 -5.74
N ASN A 40 -4.93 6.96 -5.96
CA ASN A 40 -5.49 5.67 -6.36
C ASN A 40 -5.02 4.56 -5.44
N ILE A 41 -5.82 3.50 -5.34
CA ILE A 41 -5.40 2.22 -4.78
C ILE A 41 -4.49 1.47 -5.75
N GLY A 42 -3.91 0.37 -5.31
CA GLY A 42 -3.21 -0.59 -6.18
C GLY A 42 -1.70 -0.68 -5.95
N GLY A 43 -1.09 0.28 -5.24
CA GLY A 43 0.34 0.23 -4.91
C GLY A 43 1.21 0.09 -6.15
N THR A 44 2.04 -0.95 -6.20
CA THR A 44 2.92 -1.31 -7.34
C THR A 44 2.18 -1.32 -8.68
N TRP A 45 0.98 -1.88 -8.73
CA TRP A 45 0.20 -2.07 -9.96
C TRP A 45 -0.39 -0.77 -10.52
N ASP A 46 -0.61 0.23 -9.69
CA ASP A 46 -0.98 1.58 -10.12
C ASP A 46 0.23 2.47 -10.39
N LEU A 47 1.36 2.21 -9.73
CA LEU A 47 2.57 3.04 -9.85
C LEU A 47 3.30 2.83 -11.18
N PHE A 48 3.63 1.59 -11.50
CA PHE A 48 4.42 1.26 -12.69
C PHE A 48 3.55 1.22 -13.95
N LYS A 49 4.01 1.94 -14.99
CA LYS A 49 3.27 2.16 -16.25
C LYS A 49 4.06 1.74 -17.50
N TYR A 50 5.14 0.95 -17.33
CA TYR A 50 5.90 0.48 -18.48
C TYR A 50 5.11 -0.57 -19.27
N PRO A 51 5.33 -0.68 -20.62
CA PRO A 51 4.66 -1.67 -21.44
C PRO A 51 4.94 -3.09 -20.96
N GLY A 52 3.88 -3.90 -20.87
CA GLY A 52 3.98 -5.30 -20.46
C GLY A 52 4.13 -5.54 -18.97
N VAL A 53 3.89 -4.52 -18.11
CA VAL A 53 3.89 -4.68 -16.65
C VAL A 53 2.87 -5.75 -16.24
N ARG A 54 3.36 -6.79 -15.56
CA ARG A 54 2.59 -7.96 -15.11
C ARG A 54 3.16 -8.53 -13.83
N SER A 55 2.42 -9.43 -13.19
CA SER A 55 2.94 -10.21 -12.10
C SER A 55 3.99 -11.21 -12.58
N ASP A 56 5.00 -11.45 -11.77
CA ASP A 56 5.96 -12.56 -11.90
C ASP A 56 5.51 -13.80 -11.12
N SER A 57 4.47 -13.66 -10.30
CA SER A 57 3.81 -14.74 -9.57
C SER A 57 2.41 -14.98 -10.14
N ASP A 58 1.92 -16.22 -10.01
CA ASP A 58 0.56 -16.54 -10.39
C ASP A 58 -0.47 -15.89 -9.46
N MET A 59 -1.62 -15.52 -10.01
CA MET A 59 -2.69 -14.86 -9.29
C MET A 59 -3.45 -15.79 -8.32
N TYR A 60 -3.34 -17.10 -8.47
CA TYR A 60 -3.92 -18.04 -7.51
C TYR A 60 -3.18 -18.01 -6.18
N THR A 61 -1.87 -17.67 -6.22
CA THR A 61 -1.04 -17.45 -5.02
C THR A 61 -1.07 -15.99 -4.55
N LEU A 62 -0.99 -15.02 -5.48
CA LEU A 62 -0.97 -13.59 -5.17
C LEU A 62 -2.32 -13.07 -4.69
N GLY A 63 -3.43 -13.61 -5.23
CA GLY A 63 -4.79 -13.20 -4.91
C GLY A 63 -5.18 -13.57 -3.48
N TYR A 64 -6.26 -12.96 -3.01
CA TYR A 64 -6.77 -13.22 -1.67
C TYR A 64 -7.50 -14.57 -1.59
N ASN A 65 -7.32 -15.31 -0.52
CA ASN A 65 -8.06 -16.53 -0.25
C ASN A 65 -9.57 -16.28 -0.05
N PHE A 66 -9.95 -15.10 0.42
CA PHE A 66 -11.35 -14.68 0.60
C PHE A 66 -12.00 -14.16 -0.68
N LYS A 67 -11.21 -13.87 -1.72
CA LYS A 67 -11.64 -13.52 -3.08
C LYS A 67 -10.71 -14.19 -4.08
N PRO A 68 -10.89 -15.49 -4.35
CA PRO A 68 -10.02 -16.24 -5.26
C PRO A 68 -10.02 -15.63 -6.67
N TRP A 69 -8.88 -15.69 -7.33
CA TRP A 69 -8.76 -15.33 -8.75
C TRP A 69 -9.57 -16.28 -9.62
N LYS A 70 -10.34 -15.74 -10.54
CA LYS A 70 -11.25 -16.52 -11.39
C LYS A 70 -10.98 -16.40 -12.88
N GLU A 71 -10.08 -15.50 -13.27
CA GLU A 71 -9.71 -15.34 -14.68
C GLU A 71 -8.81 -16.50 -15.12
N GLN A 72 -8.82 -16.78 -16.44
CA GLN A 72 -8.09 -17.90 -17.00
C GLN A 72 -6.57 -17.71 -16.95
N GLU A 73 -6.11 -16.47 -17.09
CA GLU A 73 -4.68 -16.15 -17.11
C GLU A 73 -4.12 -16.12 -15.68
N ALA A 74 -3.22 -17.06 -15.38
CA ALA A 74 -2.57 -17.13 -14.07
C ALA A 74 -1.60 -15.95 -13.84
N ILE A 75 -0.82 -15.58 -14.86
CA ILE A 75 0.12 -14.44 -14.81
C ILE A 75 -0.60 -13.20 -15.35
N ALA A 76 -1.16 -12.41 -14.47
CA ALA A 76 -2.00 -11.27 -14.83
C ALA A 76 -1.20 -10.00 -15.09
N ASP A 77 -1.66 -9.19 -16.02
CA ASP A 77 -1.16 -7.85 -16.25
C ASP A 77 -1.64 -6.86 -15.18
N ALA A 78 -0.99 -5.69 -15.10
CA ALA A 78 -1.34 -4.69 -14.10
C ALA A 78 -2.80 -4.19 -14.20
N PRO A 79 -3.39 -3.95 -15.38
CA PRO A 79 -4.80 -3.59 -15.50
C PRO A 79 -5.74 -4.62 -14.89
N SER A 80 -5.51 -5.91 -15.13
CA SER A 80 -6.32 -7.01 -14.59
C SER A 80 -6.20 -7.08 -13.06
N ILE A 81 -4.99 -6.91 -12.53
CA ILE A 81 -4.77 -6.86 -11.08
C ILE A 81 -5.43 -5.63 -10.46
N LEU A 82 -5.34 -4.46 -11.09
CA LEU A 82 -6.03 -3.25 -10.62
C LEU A 82 -7.54 -3.41 -10.63
N LYS A 83 -8.11 -4.03 -11.66
CA LYS A 83 -9.54 -4.38 -11.72
C LYS A 83 -9.93 -5.24 -10.53
N TYR A 84 -9.19 -6.32 -10.29
CA TYR A 84 -9.39 -7.23 -9.16
C TYR A 84 -9.36 -6.50 -7.80
N LEU A 85 -8.39 -5.60 -7.60
CA LEU A 85 -8.26 -4.83 -6.35
C LEU A 85 -9.42 -3.83 -6.19
N ASN A 86 -9.84 -3.14 -7.25
CA ASN A 86 -10.98 -2.22 -7.21
C ASN A 86 -12.29 -2.98 -6.90
N GLU A 87 -12.54 -4.09 -7.57
CA GLU A 87 -13.68 -4.96 -7.28
C GLU A 87 -13.67 -5.44 -5.82
N THR A 88 -12.48 -5.76 -5.26
CA THR A 88 -12.34 -6.15 -3.86
C THR A 88 -12.74 -5.01 -2.93
N VAL A 89 -12.28 -3.80 -3.19
CA VAL A 89 -12.62 -2.62 -2.37
C VAL A 89 -14.13 -2.32 -2.42
N GLU A 90 -14.75 -2.48 -3.57
CA GLU A 90 -16.19 -2.26 -3.75
C GLU A 90 -17.02 -3.36 -3.08
N GLU A 91 -16.73 -4.62 -3.37
CA GLU A 91 -17.46 -5.79 -2.86
C GLU A 91 -17.49 -5.82 -1.32
N PHE A 92 -16.37 -5.47 -0.69
CA PHE A 92 -16.26 -5.46 0.77
C PHE A 92 -16.45 -4.08 1.42
N ASN A 93 -16.93 -3.08 0.66
CA ASN A 93 -17.22 -1.72 1.15
C ASN A 93 -16.04 -1.04 1.89
N LEU A 94 -14.81 -1.28 1.43
CA LEU A 94 -13.61 -0.74 2.07
C LEU A 94 -13.32 0.72 1.72
N LYS A 95 -13.94 1.26 0.69
CA LYS A 95 -13.70 2.63 0.19
C LYS A 95 -13.86 3.70 1.28
N SER A 96 -14.84 3.54 2.16
CA SER A 96 -15.08 4.47 3.27
C SER A 96 -13.95 4.51 4.31
N LYS A 97 -13.10 3.48 4.34
CA LYS A 97 -11.94 3.37 5.24
C LYS A 97 -10.66 3.95 4.65
N ILE A 98 -10.59 4.17 3.34
CA ILE A 98 -9.39 4.67 2.64
C ILE A 98 -9.40 6.21 2.64
N ARG A 99 -8.24 6.81 2.90
CA ARG A 99 -7.99 8.24 2.78
C ARG A 99 -6.83 8.45 1.83
N PHE A 100 -7.13 9.00 0.66
CA PHE A 100 -6.16 9.29 -0.40
C PHE A 100 -5.42 10.61 -0.17
N GLY A 101 -4.27 10.76 -0.83
CA GLY A 101 -3.42 11.94 -0.72
C GLY A 101 -2.85 12.16 0.68
N LYS A 102 -2.80 11.11 1.52
CA LYS A 102 -2.36 11.17 2.91
C LYS A 102 -1.05 10.40 3.09
N TYR A 103 0.05 11.10 2.94
CA TYR A 103 1.38 10.53 3.01
C TYR A 103 1.91 10.50 4.44
N VAL A 104 2.21 9.32 4.95
CA VAL A 104 2.81 9.14 6.28
C VAL A 104 4.29 9.51 6.22
N LYS A 105 4.68 10.54 6.98
CA LYS A 105 6.06 11.06 7.02
C LYS A 105 6.88 10.42 8.14
N LYS A 106 6.27 10.23 9.29
CA LYS A 106 6.97 9.75 10.48
C LYS A 106 5.97 9.11 11.44
N ALA A 107 6.41 8.07 12.13
CA ALA A 107 5.70 7.47 13.24
C ALA A 107 6.62 7.43 14.45
N ARG A 108 6.11 7.78 15.63
CA ARG A 108 6.82 7.78 16.90
C ARG A 108 6.02 7.01 17.93
N TRP A 109 6.62 6.04 18.55
CA TRP A 109 6.06 5.31 19.68
C TRP A 109 6.32 6.05 21.00
N SER A 110 5.35 6.01 21.90
CA SER A 110 5.49 6.43 23.28
C SER A 110 5.08 5.28 24.20
N SER A 111 6.01 4.79 25.00
CA SER A 111 5.73 3.74 26.00
C SER A 111 4.95 4.28 27.19
N ASP A 112 5.07 5.58 27.49
CA ASP A 112 4.33 6.21 28.58
C ASP A 112 2.81 6.26 28.31
N SER A 113 2.43 6.52 27.03
CA SER A 113 1.03 6.57 26.60
C SER A 113 0.56 5.30 25.91
N ASN A 114 1.45 4.36 25.63
CA ASN A 114 1.20 3.15 24.83
C ASN A 114 0.53 3.46 23.49
N GLN A 115 1.08 4.46 22.76
CA GLN A 115 0.49 4.96 21.53
C GLN A 115 1.53 5.36 20.50
N TRP A 116 1.14 5.23 19.23
CA TRP A 116 1.82 5.83 18.10
C TRP A 116 1.28 7.23 17.83
N THR A 117 2.17 8.18 17.62
CA THR A 117 1.88 9.48 16.98
C THR A 117 2.39 9.42 15.55
N VAL A 118 1.48 9.57 14.59
CA VAL A 118 1.79 9.48 13.15
C VAL A 118 1.61 10.83 12.50
N ASP A 119 2.69 11.37 11.92
CA ASP A 119 2.71 12.63 11.18
C ASP A 119 2.34 12.36 9.72
N ILE A 120 1.39 13.11 9.20
CA ILE A 120 0.78 12.94 7.90
C ILE A 120 0.86 14.25 7.13
N GLU A 121 1.34 14.18 5.90
CA GLU A 121 1.28 15.26 4.91
C GLU A 121 0.09 15.04 3.98
N ASP A 122 -0.77 16.03 3.88
CA ASP A 122 -1.80 16.08 2.83
C ASP A 122 -1.14 16.52 1.52
N LYS A 123 -1.05 15.64 0.55
CA LYS A 123 -0.35 15.88 -0.72
C LYS A 123 -1.02 16.93 -1.61
N LYS A 124 -2.32 17.19 -1.43
CA LYS A 124 -3.04 18.22 -2.17
C LYS A 124 -2.78 19.61 -1.63
N THR A 125 -2.71 19.73 -0.30
CA THR A 125 -2.66 21.06 0.35
C THR A 125 -1.32 21.37 0.97
N GLY A 126 -0.42 20.38 1.09
CA GLY A 126 0.85 20.49 1.81
C GLY A 126 0.68 20.60 3.33
N LYS A 127 -0.55 20.53 3.85
CA LYS A 127 -0.81 20.65 5.29
C LYS A 127 -0.40 19.40 6.05
N PHE A 128 0.13 19.62 7.24
CA PHE A 128 0.48 18.56 8.17
C PHE A 128 -0.63 18.35 9.19
N SER A 129 -0.81 17.08 9.57
CA SER A 129 -1.74 16.66 10.63
C SER A 129 -1.18 15.46 11.36
N GLN A 130 -1.80 15.10 12.50
CA GLN A 130 -1.40 13.94 13.27
C GLN A 130 -2.58 13.03 13.55
N ILE A 131 -2.31 11.72 13.58
CA ILE A 131 -3.22 10.69 14.08
C ILE A 131 -2.53 9.95 15.22
N LEU A 132 -3.31 9.67 16.27
CA LEU A 132 -2.90 8.77 17.34
C LEU A 132 -3.51 7.40 17.08
N CYS A 133 -2.70 6.33 17.20
CA CYS A 133 -3.20 4.97 17.06
C CYS A 133 -2.50 4.00 18.01
N ASN A 134 -3.16 2.88 18.30
CA ASN A 134 -2.61 1.85 19.16
C ASN A 134 -1.69 0.90 18.36
N PHE A 135 -1.99 0.69 17.07
CA PHE A 135 -1.24 -0.22 16.20
C PHE A 135 -1.06 0.38 14.81
N ILE A 136 0.12 0.16 14.20
CA ILE A 136 0.41 0.49 12.80
C ILE A 136 0.61 -0.78 12.01
N PHE A 137 -0.14 -0.93 10.92
CA PHE A 137 0.03 -2.00 9.96
C PHE A 137 0.75 -1.44 8.73
N MET A 138 2.06 -1.73 8.60
CA MET A 138 2.87 -1.22 7.49
C MET A 138 2.64 -2.02 6.22
N CYS A 139 1.97 -1.41 5.25
CA CYS A 139 1.67 -1.96 3.93
C CYS A 139 2.22 -1.09 2.80
N SER A 140 3.32 -0.40 3.05
CA SER A 140 3.92 0.59 2.14
C SER A 140 4.71 0.00 0.96
N GLY A 141 4.84 -1.32 0.91
CA GLY A 141 5.68 -1.99 -0.08
C GLY A 141 7.17 -1.91 0.24
N TYR A 142 8.00 -2.39 -0.67
CA TYR A 142 9.46 -2.48 -0.49
C TYR A 142 10.26 -1.84 -1.64
N TYR A 143 9.59 -1.32 -2.67
CA TYR A 143 10.25 -0.60 -3.75
C TYR A 143 10.58 0.85 -3.37
N SER A 144 11.74 1.34 -3.84
CA SER A 144 12.00 2.76 -3.90
C SER A 144 11.19 3.37 -5.06
N TYR A 145 10.40 4.42 -4.75
CA TYR A 145 9.59 5.11 -5.77
C TYR A 145 10.33 6.29 -6.41
N LYS A 146 11.55 6.56 -5.97
CA LYS A 146 12.34 7.69 -6.47
C LYS A 146 13.31 7.27 -7.57
N GLU A 147 13.92 6.11 -7.41
CA GLU A 147 14.96 5.61 -8.31
C GLU A 147 15.03 4.07 -8.24
N GLY A 148 15.51 3.45 -9.30
CA GLY A 148 15.87 2.05 -9.34
C GLY A 148 17.11 1.78 -8.47
N TYR A 149 17.19 0.58 -7.92
CA TYR A 149 18.42 0.14 -7.26
C TYR A 149 19.44 -0.32 -8.32
N THR A 150 20.58 0.34 -8.34
CA THR A 150 21.72 -0.09 -9.16
C THR A 150 22.78 -0.66 -8.22
N PRO A 151 23.03 -1.98 -8.26
CA PRO A 151 24.09 -2.58 -7.43
C PRO A 151 25.48 -2.06 -7.84
N HIS A 152 26.39 -2.04 -6.89
CA HIS A 152 27.78 -1.78 -7.18
C HIS A 152 28.40 -3.02 -7.82
N PHE A 153 28.90 -2.87 -9.05
CA PHE A 153 29.70 -3.90 -9.73
C PHE A 153 31.13 -3.41 -9.82
N GLU A 154 32.06 -4.19 -9.23
CA GLU A 154 33.49 -3.90 -9.32
C GLU A 154 33.93 -3.97 -10.79
N GLY A 155 34.68 -2.96 -11.25
CA GLY A 155 35.11 -2.87 -12.64
C GLY A 155 34.06 -2.31 -13.62
N LYS A 156 32.89 -1.87 -13.15
CA LYS A 156 31.86 -1.25 -13.97
C LYS A 156 32.40 -0.06 -14.80
N GLU A 157 33.32 0.69 -14.22
CA GLU A 157 33.98 1.84 -14.84
C GLU A 157 34.86 1.46 -16.05
N ASN A 158 35.27 0.20 -16.16
CA ASN A 158 36.07 -0.31 -17.27
C ASN A 158 35.21 -0.75 -18.47
N PHE A 159 33.90 -0.92 -18.26
CA PHE A 159 32.97 -1.24 -19.33
C PHE A 159 32.74 -0.01 -20.22
N LYS A 160 32.89 -0.18 -21.55
CA LYS A 160 32.80 0.92 -22.52
C LYS A 160 31.48 0.93 -23.30
N GLY A 161 30.59 -0.01 -23.05
CA GLY A 161 29.26 -0.06 -23.63
C GLY A 161 28.23 0.71 -22.79
N ASP A 162 27.02 0.78 -23.30
CA ASP A 162 25.89 1.37 -22.59
C ASP A 162 25.39 0.42 -21.49
N ILE A 163 25.06 1.00 -20.33
CA ILE A 163 24.40 0.32 -19.23
C ILE A 163 23.02 0.96 -19.08
N ILE A 164 21.98 0.19 -19.37
CA ILE A 164 20.59 0.63 -19.36
C ILE A 164 19.87 0.09 -18.12
#